data_87fd3b50020d9b5826a507d744bca923
#
_entry.id   87fd3b50020d9b5826a507d744bca923
#
_cell.length_a   1.000
_cell.length_b   1.000
_cell.length_c   1.000
_cell.angle_alpha   90.00
_cell.angle_beta   90.00
_cell.angle_gamma   90.00
#
_symmetry.space_group_name_H-M   'P 1'
#
loop_
_entity.id
_entity.type
_entity.pdbx_description
1 polymer ?
#
loop_
_entity_poly.entity_id
_entity_poly.type
_entity_poly.pdbx_seq_one_letter_code
_entity_poly.pdbx_strand_id
1 'polypeptide(L)'
;MEQKISKQTLAPPSGAGGLIIIDYGAGNIQSIQFAMERLGYNGILSSNWDEIKSANKVIFPGVGEASSAMKKLKNSGLDKLIPTLKQPVLGICLGMQLMCNSSEESNTQGLGIFDVDIVKFSNKVKVPQMGWNNIFDLKSELFANVSENEYMYLVHSFYAPKCVEAIAFTDYEKVYASALQKNNFYGVQFHPEKSGKVGERILSNFLNL
;
A
#
# COMPACT_ATOMS: atom_id res chain seq x y z
N MET A 1 12.88 -4.03 -42.99
CA MET A 1 13.18 -2.81 -42.22
C MET A 1 12.49 -2.98 -40.87
N GLU A 2 13.21 -3.49 -39.89
CA GLU A 2 12.71 -3.62 -38.51
C GLU A 2 13.00 -2.32 -37.74
N GLN A 3 11.95 -1.62 -37.35
CA GLN A 3 12.09 -0.46 -36.47
C GLN A 3 12.41 -0.94 -35.05
N LYS A 4 13.66 -0.73 -34.63
CA LYS A 4 14.06 -0.81 -33.22
C LYS A 4 13.32 0.26 -32.43
N ILE A 5 12.32 -0.17 -31.66
CA ILE A 5 11.72 0.68 -30.62
C ILE A 5 12.77 0.83 -29.53
N SER A 6 13.38 2.01 -29.47
CA SER A 6 14.29 2.38 -28.39
C SER A 6 13.48 2.46 -27.08
N LYS A 7 13.77 1.54 -26.14
CA LYS A 7 13.37 1.70 -24.74
C LYS A 7 14.05 2.96 -24.20
N GLN A 8 13.33 4.06 -24.11
CA GLN A 8 13.72 5.17 -23.25
C GLN A 8 13.66 4.69 -21.81
N THR A 9 14.79 4.30 -21.27
CA THR A 9 14.99 4.20 -19.82
C THR A 9 14.90 5.62 -19.27
N LEU A 10 13.77 5.96 -18.68
CA LEU A 10 13.67 7.13 -17.81
C LEU A 10 14.68 6.93 -16.68
N ALA A 11 15.73 7.76 -16.68
CA ALA A 11 16.66 7.79 -15.56
C ALA A 11 15.89 8.10 -14.27
N PRO A 12 16.17 7.42 -13.15
CA PRO A 12 15.56 7.77 -11.88
C PRO A 12 15.86 9.23 -11.58
N PRO A 13 14.91 9.99 -10.98
CA PRO A 13 15.18 11.35 -10.58
C PRO A 13 16.43 11.35 -9.70
N SER A 14 17.46 12.08 -10.13
CA SER A 14 18.74 12.24 -9.45
C SER A 14 18.54 13.13 -8.21
N GLY A 15 18.21 12.49 -7.09
CA GLY A 15 18.16 13.09 -5.76
C GLY A 15 18.60 12.06 -4.74
N ALA A 16 19.47 12.43 -3.83
CA ALA A 16 19.81 11.59 -2.68
C ALA A 16 18.53 11.28 -1.91
N GLY A 17 18.05 10.01 -1.95
CA GLY A 17 16.85 9.63 -1.24
C GLY A 17 15.88 8.71 -2.02
N GLY A 18 16.28 7.82 -2.85
CA GLY A 18 15.48 6.93 -3.68
C GLY A 18 14.17 6.37 -3.09
N LEU A 19 13.65 5.33 -3.67
CA LEU A 19 12.50 4.57 -3.16
C LEU A 19 12.95 3.52 -2.14
N ILE A 20 12.44 3.59 -0.92
CA ILE A 20 12.66 2.57 0.11
C ILE A 20 11.40 1.69 0.25
N ILE A 21 11.59 0.39 0.30
CA ILE A 21 10.60 -0.60 0.71
C ILE A 21 10.99 -1.04 2.13
N ILE A 22 10.10 -0.81 3.10
CA ILE A 22 10.38 -1.15 4.49
C ILE A 22 10.53 -2.66 4.66
N ASP A 23 11.68 -3.08 5.19
CA ASP A 23 11.93 -4.46 5.61
C ASP A 23 11.77 -4.62 7.12
N TYR A 24 10.70 -5.26 7.53
CA TYR A 24 10.49 -5.67 8.92
C TYR A 24 10.30 -7.20 9.05
N GLY A 25 10.76 -7.94 8.02
CA GLY A 25 10.68 -9.40 7.99
C GLY A 25 9.26 -9.91 7.67
N ALA A 26 8.41 -9.11 7.02
CA ALA A 26 7.09 -9.52 6.52
C ALA A 26 6.77 -8.75 5.21
N GLY A 27 5.97 -9.36 4.35
CA GLY A 27 5.56 -8.74 3.08
C GLY A 27 5.92 -9.58 1.86
N ASN A 28 5.14 -9.43 0.79
CA ASN A 28 5.48 -9.96 -0.53
C ASN A 28 6.40 -8.97 -1.27
N ILE A 29 7.61 -8.79 -0.72
CA ILE A 29 8.56 -7.76 -1.14
C ILE A 29 8.96 -7.95 -2.60
N GLN A 30 9.22 -9.19 -3.01
CA GLN A 30 9.69 -9.50 -4.36
C GLN A 30 8.72 -9.05 -5.46
N SER A 31 7.41 -9.24 -5.26
CA SER A 31 6.40 -8.78 -6.23
C SER A 31 6.37 -7.26 -6.34
N ILE A 32 6.58 -6.54 -5.23
CA ILE A 32 6.67 -5.08 -5.22
C ILE A 32 7.95 -4.62 -5.94
N GLN A 33 9.09 -5.23 -5.65
CA GLN A 33 10.36 -4.91 -6.33
C GLN A 33 10.24 -5.10 -7.85
N PHE A 34 9.70 -6.22 -8.31
CA PHE A 34 9.47 -6.45 -9.74
C PHE A 34 8.50 -5.41 -10.36
N ALA A 35 7.48 -4.99 -9.62
CA ALA A 35 6.59 -3.92 -10.10
C ALA A 35 7.35 -2.58 -10.22
N MET A 36 8.21 -2.25 -9.26
CA MET A 36 9.04 -1.04 -9.31
C MET A 36 10.04 -1.10 -10.46
N GLU A 37 10.71 -2.23 -10.66
CA GLU A 37 11.65 -2.44 -11.77
C GLU A 37 10.97 -2.24 -13.15
N ARG A 38 9.75 -2.77 -13.33
CA ARG A 38 8.98 -2.53 -14.56
C ARG A 38 8.67 -1.06 -14.80
N LEU A 39 8.53 -0.27 -13.74
CA LEU A 39 8.32 1.18 -13.80
C LEU A 39 9.63 1.97 -13.90
N GLY A 40 10.80 1.30 -13.93
CA GLY A 40 12.12 1.91 -14.03
C GLY A 40 12.70 2.41 -12.71
N TYR A 41 12.13 1.99 -11.58
CA TYR A 41 12.61 2.35 -10.25
C TYR A 41 13.32 1.17 -9.57
N ASN A 42 14.40 1.47 -8.85
CA ASN A 42 15.06 0.50 -7.98
C ASN A 42 14.57 0.69 -6.55
N GLY A 43 13.67 -0.18 -6.09
CA GLY A 43 13.18 -0.19 -4.71
C GLY A 43 14.20 -0.85 -3.77
N ILE A 44 14.87 -0.06 -2.95
CA ILE A 44 15.83 -0.55 -1.97
C ILE A 44 15.09 -1.07 -0.73
N LEU A 45 15.40 -2.30 -0.33
CA LEU A 45 14.87 -2.90 0.88
C LEU A 45 15.70 -2.45 2.08
N SER A 46 15.05 -1.85 3.09
CA SER A 46 15.77 -1.37 4.28
C SER A 46 14.93 -1.38 5.55
N SER A 47 15.58 -1.69 6.67
CA SER A 47 15.10 -1.48 8.03
C SER A 47 15.89 -0.35 8.75
N ASN A 48 16.84 0.27 8.08
CA ASN A 48 17.67 1.34 8.65
C ASN A 48 16.86 2.65 8.75
N TRP A 49 16.84 3.25 9.93
CA TRP A 49 16.06 4.46 10.19
C TRP A 49 16.52 5.67 9.37
N ASP A 50 17.82 5.86 9.20
CA ASP A 50 18.37 7.01 8.48
C ASP A 50 18.09 6.89 6.98
N GLU A 51 18.21 5.69 6.41
CA GLU A 51 17.85 5.41 5.02
C GLU A 51 16.36 5.67 4.79
N ILE A 52 15.48 5.16 5.67
CA ILE A 52 14.03 5.36 5.56
C ILE A 52 13.66 6.84 5.67
N LYS A 53 14.26 7.59 6.62
CA LYS A 53 14.03 9.03 6.78
C LYS A 53 14.49 9.86 5.61
N SER A 54 15.59 9.49 4.99
CA SER A 54 16.18 10.22 3.85
C SER A 54 15.58 9.83 2.50
N ALA A 55 14.72 8.82 2.46
CA ALA A 55 14.05 8.38 1.24
C ALA A 55 13.11 9.45 0.68
N ASN A 56 13.00 9.54 -0.65
CA ASN A 56 12.01 10.41 -1.31
C ASN A 56 10.60 9.81 -1.23
N LYS A 57 10.49 8.48 -1.28
CA LYS A 57 9.25 7.71 -1.22
C LYS A 57 9.46 6.45 -0.39
N VAL A 58 8.43 6.05 0.33
CA VAL A 58 8.46 4.84 1.16
C VAL A 58 7.28 3.95 0.81
N ILE A 59 7.52 2.68 0.57
CA ILE A 59 6.47 1.66 0.51
C ILE A 59 6.52 0.86 1.80
N PHE A 60 5.38 0.75 2.46
CA PHE A 60 5.17 -0.07 3.64
C PHE A 60 4.36 -1.31 3.26
N PRO A 61 5.04 -2.43 2.90
CA PRO A 61 4.36 -3.66 2.53
C PRO A 61 3.78 -4.36 3.75
N GLY A 62 2.82 -5.26 3.51
CA GLY A 62 2.36 -6.14 4.58
C GLY A 62 1.61 -7.35 4.05
N VAL A 63 1.96 -8.53 4.55
CA VAL A 63 1.20 -9.78 4.37
C VAL A 63 1.26 -10.59 5.67
N GLY A 64 0.31 -11.49 5.85
CA GLY A 64 0.20 -12.34 7.03
C GLY A 64 -0.73 -11.74 8.08
N GLU A 65 -0.41 -11.92 9.34
CA GLU A 65 -1.26 -11.62 10.49
C GLU A 65 -0.79 -10.34 11.21
N ALA A 66 -1.74 -9.48 11.58
CA ALA A 66 -1.49 -8.14 12.11
C ALA A 66 -0.66 -8.13 13.39
N SER A 67 -0.94 -9.01 14.37
CA SER A 67 -0.24 -8.99 15.65
C SER A 67 1.23 -9.40 15.50
N SER A 68 1.49 -10.40 14.67
CA SER A 68 2.85 -10.85 14.35
C SER A 68 3.64 -9.73 13.64
N ALA A 69 3.01 -9.05 12.69
CA ALA A 69 3.61 -7.92 11.98
C ALA A 69 3.92 -6.75 12.93
N MET A 70 2.98 -6.36 13.79
CA MET A 70 3.21 -5.31 14.79
C MET A 70 4.29 -5.66 15.80
N LYS A 71 4.40 -6.93 16.20
CA LYS A 71 5.50 -7.39 17.07
C LYS A 71 6.86 -7.18 16.41
N LYS A 72 6.98 -7.49 15.11
CA LYS A 72 8.22 -7.28 14.35
C LYS A 72 8.56 -5.79 14.22
N LEU A 73 7.57 -4.94 13.94
CA LEU A 73 7.74 -3.48 13.88
C LEU A 73 8.21 -2.91 15.22
N LYS A 74 7.62 -3.34 16.33
CA LYS A 74 8.02 -2.93 17.68
C LYS A 74 9.45 -3.38 18.01
N ASN A 75 9.83 -4.59 17.63
CA ASN A 75 11.18 -5.10 17.89
C ASN A 75 12.26 -4.31 17.13
N SER A 76 11.97 -3.78 15.96
CA SER A 76 12.87 -2.92 15.16
C SER A 76 12.71 -1.43 15.45
N GLY A 77 11.72 -1.03 16.26
CA GLY A 77 11.38 0.36 16.56
C GLY A 77 10.70 1.09 15.39
N LEU A 78 10.41 0.40 14.27
CA LEU A 78 9.77 1.00 13.10
C LEU A 78 8.34 1.47 13.39
N ASP A 79 7.67 0.93 14.39
CA ASP A 79 6.38 1.41 14.89
C ASP A 79 6.42 2.87 15.35
N LYS A 80 7.55 3.33 15.88
CA LYS A 80 7.78 4.72 16.30
C LYS A 80 8.26 5.60 15.15
N LEU A 81 8.99 5.03 14.19
CA LEU A 81 9.54 5.76 13.06
C LEU A 81 8.46 6.10 12.02
N ILE A 82 7.69 5.11 11.57
CA ILE A 82 6.77 5.26 10.45
C ILE A 82 5.81 6.44 10.62
N PRO A 83 5.14 6.66 11.77
CA PRO A 83 4.23 7.79 11.94
C PRO A 83 4.90 9.17 11.87
N THR A 84 6.22 9.23 11.96
CA THR A 84 6.97 10.51 11.93
C THR A 84 7.45 10.91 10.54
N LEU A 85 7.33 10.03 9.55
CA LEU A 85 7.78 10.26 8.18
C LEU A 85 7.05 11.44 7.53
N LYS A 86 7.76 12.22 6.72
CA LYS A 86 7.23 13.43 6.06
C LYS A 86 7.10 13.28 4.55
N GLN A 87 7.88 12.39 3.96
CA GLN A 87 7.77 12.02 2.55
C GLN A 87 6.54 11.13 2.31
N PRO A 88 6.05 10.99 1.07
CA PRO A 88 4.95 10.10 0.76
C PRO A 88 5.23 8.65 1.18
N VAL A 89 4.27 8.04 1.88
CA VAL A 89 4.29 6.65 2.35
C VAL A 89 3.09 5.91 1.78
N LEU A 90 3.29 4.77 1.12
CA LEU A 90 2.22 3.90 0.62
C LEU A 90 2.18 2.59 1.39
N GLY A 91 1.14 2.38 2.18
CA GLY A 91 0.81 1.09 2.81
C GLY A 91 0.06 0.19 1.83
N ILE A 92 0.53 -1.05 1.67
CA ILE A 92 -0.10 -2.04 0.78
C ILE A 92 -0.69 -3.18 1.61
N CYS A 93 -1.97 -3.46 1.44
CA CYS A 93 -2.75 -4.52 2.08
C CYS A 93 -2.61 -4.45 3.62
N LEU A 94 -1.96 -5.42 4.26
CA LEU A 94 -1.72 -5.37 5.69
C LEU A 94 -0.94 -4.11 6.10
N GLY A 95 -0.04 -3.58 5.26
CA GLY A 95 0.66 -2.32 5.53
C GLY A 95 -0.31 -1.14 5.71
N MET A 96 -1.37 -1.04 4.90
CA MET A 96 -2.45 -0.08 5.11
C MET A 96 -3.17 -0.33 6.44
N GLN A 97 -3.54 -1.57 6.74
CA GLN A 97 -4.26 -1.92 7.96
C GLN A 97 -3.47 -1.60 9.22
N LEU A 98 -2.15 -1.84 9.20
CA LEU A 98 -1.27 -1.51 10.34
C LEU A 98 -1.13 0.00 10.56
N MET A 99 -1.39 0.85 9.56
CA MET A 99 -1.44 2.31 9.72
C MET A 99 -2.74 2.79 10.38
N CYS A 100 -3.76 1.97 10.51
CA CYS A 100 -5.02 2.31 11.20
C CYS A 100 -4.86 2.28 12.73
N ASN A 101 -5.94 2.62 13.47
CA ASN A 101 -5.90 2.66 14.94
C ASN A 101 -5.74 1.26 15.53
N SER A 102 -6.58 0.34 15.10
CA SER A 102 -6.59 -1.04 15.61
C SER A 102 -7.10 -2.02 14.55
N SER A 103 -6.96 -3.31 14.83
CA SER A 103 -7.53 -4.39 14.03
C SER A 103 -8.16 -5.45 14.93
N GLU A 104 -9.35 -5.92 14.56
CA GLU A 104 -9.98 -7.10 15.17
C GLU A 104 -9.13 -8.37 14.99
N GLU A 105 -8.17 -8.36 14.05
CA GLU A 105 -7.24 -9.47 13.89
C GLU A 105 -6.33 -9.56 15.10
N SER A 106 -6.57 -10.57 15.95
CA SER A 106 -5.87 -10.79 17.22
C SER A 106 -5.86 -9.56 18.14
N ASN A 107 -6.90 -8.71 18.07
CA ASN A 107 -7.04 -7.49 18.88
C ASN A 107 -5.76 -6.62 18.83
N THR A 108 -5.28 -6.33 17.64
CA THR A 108 -3.99 -5.70 17.41
C THR A 108 -4.10 -4.18 17.42
N GLN A 109 -3.29 -3.51 18.24
CA GLN A 109 -3.11 -2.06 18.19
C GLN A 109 -2.24 -1.68 17.00
N GLY A 110 -2.74 -0.78 16.13
CA GLY A 110 -2.02 -0.27 14.96
C GLY A 110 -1.17 0.97 15.26
N LEU A 111 -0.77 1.67 14.21
CA LEU A 111 0.09 2.87 14.27
C LEU A 111 -0.68 4.17 14.49
N GLY A 112 -2.02 4.17 14.40
CA GLY A 112 -2.87 5.33 14.65
C GLY A 112 -2.69 6.49 13.63
N ILE A 113 -2.26 6.20 12.42
CA ILE A 113 -2.11 7.19 11.36
C ILE A 113 -3.48 7.53 10.77
N PHE A 114 -4.24 6.50 10.37
CA PHE A 114 -5.63 6.65 9.93
C PHE A 114 -6.58 6.45 11.11
N ASP A 115 -7.57 7.32 11.25
CA ASP A 115 -8.55 7.28 12.36
C ASP A 115 -9.70 6.33 12.05
N VAL A 116 -9.37 5.06 11.89
CA VAL A 116 -10.31 3.98 11.60
C VAL A 116 -9.84 2.67 12.20
N ASP A 117 -10.78 1.85 12.69
CA ASP A 117 -10.51 0.50 13.18
C ASP A 117 -10.80 -0.53 12.08
N ILE A 118 -9.90 -1.47 11.93
CA ILE A 118 -10.03 -2.57 10.97
C ILE A 118 -10.92 -3.65 11.56
N VAL A 119 -11.97 -4.04 10.83
CA VAL A 119 -12.97 -5.02 11.26
C VAL A 119 -13.00 -6.25 10.35
N LYS A 120 -13.49 -7.36 10.87
CA LYS A 120 -13.60 -8.63 10.13
C LYS A 120 -14.86 -8.67 9.26
N PHE A 121 -14.78 -9.27 8.06
CA PHE A 121 -15.97 -9.68 7.31
C PHE A 121 -16.79 -10.71 8.09
N SER A 122 -18.11 -10.66 7.95
CA SER A 122 -18.97 -11.64 8.60
C SER A 122 -18.91 -13.00 7.86
N ASN A 123 -19.50 -14.00 8.46
CA ASN A 123 -19.66 -15.34 7.86
C ASN A 123 -20.73 -15.43 6.75
N LYS A 124 -21.34 -14.29 6.36
CA LYS A 124 -22.33 -14.24 5.27
C LYS A 124 -21.70 -14.28 3.89
N VAL A 125 -20.41 -14.00 3.80
CA VAL A 125 -19.62 -14.02 2.58
C VAL A 125 -18.43 -14.95 2.74
N LYS A 126 -17.82 -15.34 1.60
CA LYS A 126 -16.59 -16.13 1.64
C LYS A 126 -15.43 -15.28 2.20
N VAL A 127 -14.79 -15.77 3.27
CA VAL A 127 -13.63 -15.12 3.90
C VAL A 127 -12.42 -16.05 3.78
N PRO A 128 -11.28 -15.58 3.29
CA PRO A 128 -11.00 -14.22 2.84
C PRO A 128 -11.73 -13.84 1.54
N GLN A 129 -12.00 -12.54 1.34
CA GLN A 129 -12.22 -12.00 0.00
C GLN A 129 -10.92 -12.25 -0.78
N MET A 130 -11.00 -13.04 -1.85
CA MET A 130 -9.84 -13.40 -2.66
C MET A 130 -10.22 -13.36 -4.14
N GLY A 131 -9.53 -12.53 -4.89
CA GLY A 131 -9.73 -12.36 -6.33
C GLY A 131 -9.84 -10.91 -6.76
N TRP A 132 -10.40 -10.72 -7.95
CA TRP A 132 -10.58 -9.42 -8.56
C TRP A 132 -11.90 -8.80 -8.13
N ASN A 133 -11.87 -7.54 -7.71
CA ASN A 133 -13.06 -6.74 -7.46
C ASN A 133 -12.80 -5.28 -7.84
N ASN A 134 -13.87 -4.55 -8.15
CA ASN A 134 -13.75 -3.18 -8.63
C ASN A 134 -13.57 -2.18 -7.49
N ILE A 135 -12.91 -1.06 -7.84
CA ILE A 135 -12.78 0.13 -6.99
C ILE A 135 -13.57 1.28 -7.60
N PHE A 136 -14.22 2.09 -6.79
CA PHE A 136 -15.05 3.20 -7.23
C PHE A 136 -15.03 4.39 -6.26
N ASP A 137 -15.66 5.51 -6.64
CA ASP A 137 -15.63 6.80 -5.93
C ASP A 137 -14.17 7.24 -5.68
N LEU A 138 -13.39 7.25 -6.77
CA LEU A 138 -11.94 7.49 -6.74
C LEU A 138 -11.65 8.96 -6.48
N LYS A 139 -10.91 9.23 -5.43
CA LYS A 139 -10.47 10.57 -5.01
C LYS A 139 -8.95 10.57 -4.88
N SER A 140 -8.32 11.73 -4.97
CA SER A 140 -6.87 11.85 -4.82
C SER A 140 -6.06 11.64 -6.09
N GLU A 141 -4.90 12.28 -6.12
CA GLU A 141 -3.92 12.16 -7.19
C GLU A 141 -3.37 10.74 -7.36
N LEU A 142 -3.49 9.90 -6.32
CA LEU A 142 -3.14 8.47 -6.40
C LEU A 142 -3.90 7.76 -7.53
N PHE A 143 -5.12 8.19 -7.85
CA PHE A 143 -5.98 7.62 -8.88
C PHE A 143 -6.03 8.45 -10.17
N ALA A 144 -5.07 9.37 -10.40
CA ALA A 144 -5.00 10.14 -11.63
C ALA A 144 -4.96 9.21 -12.85
N ASN A 145 -5.88 9.45 -13.83
CA ASN A 145 -6.02 8.63 -15.04
C ASN A 145 -6.33 7.13 -14.77
N VAL A 146 -6.99 6.84 -13.66
CA VAL A 146 -7.61 5.55 -13.36
C VAL A 146 -9.12 5.72 -13.53
N SER A 147 -9.75 4.84 -14.30
CA SER A 147 -11.21 4.89 -14.51
C SER A 147 -11.96 4.34 -13.30
N GLU A 148 -13.20 4.82 -13.11
CA GLU A 148 -14.11 4.21 -12.14
C GLU A 148 -14.40 2.75 -12.49
N ASN A 149 -14.57 1.93 -11.47
CA ASN A 149 -14.89 0.51 -11.58
C ASN A 149 -13.78 -0.38 -12.19
N GLU A 150 -12.55 0.09 -12.18
CA GLU A 150 -11.41 -0.76 -12.52
C GLU A 150 -11.21 -1.88 -11.49
N TYR A 151 -10.76 -3.04 -11.97
CA TYR A 151 -10.60 -4.22 -11.15
C TYR A 151 -9.20 -4.29 -10.53
N MET A 152 -9.16 -4.54 -9.21
CA MET A 152 -7.96 -4.74 -8.42
C MET A 152 -7.93 -6.13 -7.80
N TYR A 153 -6.75 -6.70 -7.64
CA TYR A 153 -6.57 -7.96 -6.93
C TYR A 153 -6.56 -7.74 -5.42
N LEU A 154 -7.43 -8.47 -4.73
CA LEU A 154 -7.66 -8.39 -3.28
C LEU A 154 -7.49 -9.77 -2.65
N VAL A 155 -6.90 -9.82 -1.46
CA VAL A 155 -6.84 -11.02 -0.63
C VAL A 155 -6.76 -10.60 0.85
N HIS A 156 -7.92 -10.53 1.53
CA HIS A 156 -7.98 -10.11 2.93
C HIS A 156 -9.25 -10.59 3.62
N SER A 157 -9.19 -10.74 4.95
CA SER A 157 -10.30 -11.13 5.83
C SER A 157 -10.84 -9.98 6.64
N PHE A 158 -10.09 -8.88 6.72
CA PHE A 158 -10.37 -7.68 7.50
C PHE A 158 -10.32 -6.47 6.58
N TYR A 159 -11.10 -5.43 6.89
CA TYR A 159 -11.24 -4.25 6.06
C TYR A 159 -11.42 -2.98 6.90
N ALA A 160 -11.13 -1.82 6.31
CA ALA A 160 -11.45 -0.51 6.88
C ALA A 160 -12.92 -0.15 6.54
N PRO A 161 -13.82 0.07 7.52
CA PRO A 161 -15.14 0.64 7.25
C PRO A 161 -15.05 1.99 6.54
N LYS A 162 -16.17 2.49 6.02
CA LYS A 162 -16.25 3.86 5.50
C LYS A 162 -15.81 4.86 6.56
N CYS A 163 -14.88 5.73 6.19
CA CYS A 163 -14.33 6.77 7.07
C CYS A 163 -14.00 8.04 6.28
N VAL A 164 -13.63 9.11 6.99
CA VAL A 164 -13.33 10.41 6.39
C VAL A 164 -12.11 10.36 5.47
N GLU A 165 -11.11 9.57 5.82
CA GLU A 165 -9.88 9.41 5.06
C GLU A 165 -10.01 8.51 3.83
N ALA A 166 -11.21 7.93 3.57
CA ALA A 166 -11.41 7.04 2.42
C ALA A 166 -11.35 7.79 1.09
N ILE A 167 -10.50 7.30 0.18
CA ILE A 167 -10.27 7.85 -1.16
C ILE A 167 -10.66 6.89 -2.28
N ALA A 168 -11.06 5.66 -1.96
CA ALA A 168 -11.69 4.70 -2.87
C ALA A 168 -12.47 3.67 -2.07
N PHE A 169 -13.47 3.07 -2.71
CA PHE A 169 -14.33 2.07 -2.10
C PHE A 169 -14.41 0.80 -2.95
N THR A 170 -14.76 -0.29 -2.29
CA THR A 170 -15.11 -1.59 -2.91
C THR A 170 -16.35 -2.13 -2.24
N ASP A 171 -17.21 -2.84 -2.99
CA ASP A 171 -18.38 -3.53 -2.44
C ASP A 171 -18.14 -5.04 -2.45
N TYR A 172 -18.28 -5.67 -1.29
CA TYR A 172 -18.18 -7.13 -1.15
C TYR A 172 -19.32 -7.67 -0.27
N GLU A 173 -19.27 -7.54 1.04
CA GLU A 173 -20.41 -7.77 1.94
C GLU A 173 -21.18 -6.47 2.14
N LYS A 174 -20.43 -5.41 2.16
CA LYS A 174 -20.85 -4.02 2.28
C LYS A 174 -19.77 -3.14 1.64
N VAL A 175 -20.12 -1.93 1.34
CA VAL A 175 -19.15 -0.94 0.84
C VAL A 175 -18.16 -0.60 1.95
N TYR A 176 -16.88 -0.79 1.68
CA TYR A 176 -15.78 -0.51 2.58
C TYR A 176 -14.70 0.37 1.91
N ALA A 177 -13.84 0.99 2.69
CA ALA A 177 -12.73 1.78 2.17
C ALA A 177 -11.63 0.86 1.63
N SER A 178 -11.42 0.87 0.32
CA SER A 178 -10.35 0.12 -0.34
C SER A 178 -9.07 0.93 -0.52
N ALA A 179 -9.11 2.25 -0.27
CA ALA A 179 -7.93 3.09 -0.14
C ALA A 179 -8.19 4.25 0.83
N LEU A 180 -7.12 4.66 1.52
CA LEU A 180 -7.11 5.70 2.53
C LEU A 180 -6.02 6.74 2.22
N GLN A 181 -6.25 8.00 2.60
CA GLN A 181 -5.26 9.07 2.56
C GLN A 181 -5.40 10.01 3.74
N LYS A 182 -4.28 10.32 4.38
CA LYS A 182 -4.17 11.37 5.39
C LYS A 182 -2.79 12.01 5.30
N ASN A 183 -2.75 13.31 4.98
CA ASN A 183 -1.49 14.03 4.74
C ASN A 183 -0.62 13.34 3.67
N ASN A 184 0.60 12.95 4.04
CA ASN A 184 1.56 12.24 3.20
C ASN A 184 1.43 10.70 3.24
N PHE A 185 0.46 10.16 3.99
CA PHE A 185 0.21 8.73 4.09
C PHE A 185 -0.92 8.30 3.16
N TYR A 186 -0.64 7.28 2.37
CA TYR A 186 -1.56 6.60 1.47
C TYR A 186 -1.64 5.14 1.84
N GLY A 187 -2.81 4.54 1.74
CA GLY A 187 -3.00 3.12 1.97
C GLY A 187 -3.92 2.52 0.93
N VAL A 188 -3.61 1.31 0.45
CA VAL A 188 -4.47 0.55 -0.45
C VAL A 188 -4.67 -0.86 0.09
N GLN A 189 -5.94 -1.34 0.10
CA GLN A 189 -6.27 -2.69 0.56
C GLN A 189 -5.93 -3.74 -0.50
N PHE A 190 -6.03 -3.38 -1.74
CA PHE A 190 -5.67 -4.23 -2.87
C PHE A 190 -4.14 -4.29 -3.07
N HIS A 191 -3.71 -5.20 -3.92
CA HIS A 191 -2.32 -5.39 -4.30
C HIS A 191 -2.06 -4.75 -5.67
N PRO A 192 -1.62 -3.49 -5.76
CA PRO A 192 -1.38 -2.84 -7.05
C PRO A 192 -0.29 -3.56 -7.84
N GLU A 193 0.72 -4.14 -7.16
CA GLU A 193 1.79 -4.92 -7.79
C GLU A 193 1.31 -6.20 -8.50
N LYS A 194 0.06 -6.61 -8.22
CA LYS A 194 -0.62 -7.78 -8.82
C LYS A 194 -1.83 -7.39 -9.68
N SER A 195 -2.11 -6.10 -9.83
CA SER A 195 -3.33 -5.60 -10.48
C SER A 195 -3.10 -5.12 -11.93
N GLY A 196 -2.11 -5.68 -12.60
CA GLY A 196 -1.84 -5.42 -14.01
C GLY A 196 -1.53 -3.96 -14.32
N LYS A 197 -1.95 -3.48 -15.49
CA LYS A 197 -1.64 -2.11 -15.94
C LYS A 197 -2.27 -1.01 -15.08
N VAL A 198 -3.45 -1.27 -14.51
CA VAL A 198 -4.12 -0.30 -13.64
C VAL A 198 -3.37 -0.19 -12.31
N GLY A 199 -2.93 -1.31 -11.75
CA GLY A 199 -2.06 -1.32 -10.58
C GLY A 199 -0.73 -0.62 -10.82
N GLU A 200 -0.11 -0.83 -11.99
CA GLU A 200 1.11 -0.11 -12.40
C GLU A 200 0.86 1.40 -12.52
N ARG A 201 -0.32 1.83 -13.00
CA ARG A 201 -0.70 3.25 -13.04
C ARG A 201 -0.76 3.85 -11.64
N ILE A 202 -1.40 3.17 -10.68
CA ILE A 202 -1.50 3.63 -9.29
C ILE A 202 -0.11 3.73 -8.65
N LEU A 203 0.75 2.73 -8.85
CA LEU A 203 2.13 2.78 -8.36
C LEU A 203 2.92 3.92 -9.02
N SER A 204 2.77 4.13 -10.32
CA SER A 204 3.39 5.25 -11.03
C SER A 204 2.90 6.60 -10.51
N ASN A 205 1.60 6.75 -10.24
CA ASN A 205 1.06 7.98 -9.65
C ASN A 205 1.69 8.25 -8.27
N PHE A 206 1.77 7.23 -7.40
CA PHE A 206 2.44 7.35 -6.10
C PHE A 206 3.90 7.80 -6.22
N LEU A 207 4.63 7.26 -7.18
CA LEU A 207 6.03 7.62 -7.41
C LEU A 207 6.20 9.07 -7.88
N ASN A 208 5.17 9.67 -8.45
CA ASN A 208 5.17 11.04 -8.97
C ASN A 208 4.53 12.08 -8.02
N LEU A 209 4.07 11.70 -6.83
CA LEU A 209 3.51 12.60 -5.81
C LEU A 209 4.52 13.64 -5.27
#